data_b32a50c1277793aaea93fa7f77b99eb7
#
_entry.id   b32a50c1277793aaea93fa7f77b99eb7
#
_cell.length_a   1.000
_cell.length_b   1.000
_cell.length_c   1.000
_cell.angle_alpha   90.00
_cell.angle_beta   90.00
_cell.angle_gamma   90.00
#
_symmetry.space_group_name_H-M   'P 1'
#
loop_
_entity.id
_entity.type
_entity.pdbx_description
1 polymer ?
#
loop_
_entity_poly.entity_id
_entity_poly.type
_entity_poly.pdbx_seq_one_letter_code
_entity_poly.pdbx_strand_id
1 'polypeptide(L)'
;LYDMYELGIRYDKPYRKSARIVGDTMGKYHPHGDSSIYDSLVVMAQDFKKGQVLVDGHGNFGSIEGDGAAAMRYTEARLTKFTQEVCLADLDKNVIDFGPNFDETEKEPLVLPMRVPNLLINGAEGIAVGMATSIPTHNLCEVVDAVKAYMKNDKITTKQLMKYIKGPDFPTGGIVVNKDDLPAIYESGQGKIKLRGKVEVEELKGGKKQLVITEIPYTMIGAGIGKFLNDVCNLVESKKTTDIVDISNQSSKEGIRIVIELKRGADVENLKNMLYKKTRLEDTFGVNMLAVANGRPETLSLKQIIEHHVDFQFELATRKYTTLLGKEREKSEVQEGLIKACDVIDLIIEILRGSKSVKDARACLVNGETENIKFKSAISKKMAAMLRFTERQATAILEMRLYRLIGLEIEALQKEHEKTLENIARYEDILNNYDSMAGVIMEELDSYKKEFGRK
;
A
#
# COMPACT_ATOMS: atom_id res chain seq x y z
N LEU A 1 11.20 0.17 -0.69
CA LEU A 1 10.12 0.82 0.08
C LEU A 1 10.30 0.61 1.59
N TYR A 2 10.53 -0.61 2.03
CA TYR A 2 10.77 -0.93 3.45
C TYR A 2 11.99 -0.20 4.01
N ASP A 3 13.09 -0.16 3.25
CA ASP A 3 14.30 0.55 3.64
C ASP A 3 14.06 2.06 3.83
N MET A 4 13.31 2.66 2.93
CA MET A 4 12.93 4.08 3.05
C MET A 4 12.11 4.32 4.33
N TYR A 5 11.20 3.41 4.66
CA TYR A 5 10.42 3.49 5.88
C TYR A 5 11.30 3.40 7.13
N GLU A 6 12.24 2.46 7.17
CA GLU A 6 13.19 2.26 8.28
C GLU A 6 14.13 3.46 8.46
N LEU A 7 14.56 4.09 7.36
CA LEU A 7 15.37 5.30 7.40
C LEU A 7 14.58 6.56 7.81
N GLY A 8 13.26 6.45 7.96
CA GLY A 8 12.41 7.60 8.30
C GLY A 8 12.17 8.55 7.13
N ILE A 9 12.34 8.10 5.89
CA ILE A 9 12.15 8.90 4.68
C ILE A 9 10.68 8.83 4.27
N ARG A 10 9.83 9.51 5.03
CA ARG A 10 8.37 9.42 4.95
C ARG A 10 7.76 10.63 4.26
N TYR A 11 6.49 10.52 3.88
CA TYR A 11 5.79 11.53 3.08
C TYR A 11 5.76 12.93 3.73
N ASP A 12 5.78 12.99 5.04
CA ASP A 12 5.72 14.23 5.84
C ASP A 12 7.10 14.68 6.35
N LYS A 13 8.17 14.07 5.84
CA LYS A 13 9.57 14.36 6.20
C LYS A 13 10.30 14.92 4.98
N PRO A 14 11.47 15.55 5.17
CA PRO A 14 12.26 16.02 4.04
C PRO A 14 12.67 14.92 3.08
N TYR A 15 12.80 15.28 1.80
CA TYR A 15 13.40 14.39 0.80
C TYR A 15 14.82 14.02 1.17
N ARG A 16 15.27 12.86 0.73
CA ARG A 16 16.66 12.41 0.88
C ARG A 16 17.24 12.03 -0.48
N LYS A 17 18.56 12.14 -0.61
CA LYS A 17 19.26 11.77 -1.83
C LYS A 17 18.94 10.34 -2.23
N SER A 18 18.60 10.14 -3.49
CA SER A 18 18.36 8.79 -4.04
C SER A 18 19.58 7.90 -3.85
N ALA A 19 20.78 8.45 -3.98
CA ALA A 19 22.02 7.70 -3.75
C ALA A 19 22.14 7.11 -2.36
N ARG A 20 21.62 7.80 -1.32
CA ARG A 20 21.60 7.29 0.04
C ARG A 20 20.63 6.11 0.18
N ILE A 21 19.46 6.23 -0.41
CA ILE A 21 18.45 5.17 -0.40
C ILE A 21 18.99 3.93 -1.11
N VAL A 22 19.55 4.10 -2.29
CA VAL A 22 20.13 3.00 -3.09
C VAL A 22 21.28 2.33 -2.35
N GLY A 23 22.20 3.12 -1.79
CA GLY A 23 23.35 2.60 -1.06
C GLY A 23 22.95 1.80 0.18
N ASP A 24 22.02 2.31 0.96
CA ASP A 24 21.53 1.62 2.17
C ASP A 24 20.79 0.33 1.82
N THR A 25 19.93 0.37 0.81
CA THR A 25 19.20 -0.81 0.33
C THR A 25 20.14 -1.89 -0.20
N MET A 26 21.14 -1.48 -0.97
CA MET A 26 22.16 -2.38 -1.50
C MET A 26 22.98 -3.04 -0.38
N GLY A 27 23.33 -2.27 0.63
CA GLY A 27 24.12 -2.78 1.76
C GLY A 27 23.35 -3.70 2.70
N LYS A 28 22.06 -3.47 2.88
CA LYS A 28 21.25 -4.20 3.88
C LYS A 28 20.40 -5.31 3.29
N TYR A 29 19.81 -5.12 2.11
CA TYR A 29 18.72 -5.99 1.63
C TYR A 29 18.93 -6.56 0.23
N HIS A 30 19.64 -5.87 -0.64
CA HIS A 30 19.76 -6.27 -2.04
C HIS A 30 21.20 -6.15 -2.55
N PRO A 31 22.01 -7.21 -2.36
CA PRO A 31 23.46 -7.19 -2.68
C PRO A 31 23.74 -7.35 -4.17
N HIS A 32 23.20 -6.48 -4.99
CA HIS A 32 23.35 -6.45 -6.45
C HIS A 32 23.76 -5.07 -6.92
N GLY A 33 23.83 -4.86 -8.23
CA GLY A 33 24.22 -3.58 -8.80
C GLY A 33 23.30 -2.41 -8.39
N ASP A 34 23.88 -1.24 -8.15
CA ASP A 34 23.17 -0.04 -7.75
C ASP A 34 22.20 0.47 -8.82
N SER A 35 22.50 0.26 -10.09
CA SER A 35 21.65 0.70 -11.19
C SER A 35 20.29 0.02 -11.18
N SER A 36 20.20 -1.26 -10.86
CA SER A 36 18.92 -1.98 -10.79
C SER A 36 18.05 -1.47 -9.66
N ILE A 37 18.63 -1.12 -8.53
CA ILE A 37 17.94 -0.56 -7.38
C ILE A 37 17.41 0.85 -7.72
N TYR A 38 18.26 1.68 -8.32
CA TYR A 38 17.85 3.03 -8.72
C TYR A 38 16.75 3.01 -9.77
N ASP A 39 16.87 2.15 -10.77
CA ASP A 39 15.84 2.01 -11.82
C ASP A 39 14.48 1.63 -11.21
N SER A 40 14.47 0.74 -10.22
CA SER A 40 13.25 0.39 -9.49
C SER A 40 12.66 1.58 -8.73
N LEU A 41 13.51 2.36 -8.05
CA LEU A 41 13.10 3.58 -7.36
C LEU A 41 12.46 4.57 -8.33
N VAL A 42 13.09 4.77 -9.48
CA VAL A 42 12.62 5.69 -10.52
C VAL A 42 11.25 5.28 -11.05
N VAL A 43 11.07 4.00 -11.39
CA VAL A 43 9.79 3.51 -11.93
C VAL A 43 8.65 3.73 -10.92
N MET A 44 8.92 3.51 -9.63
CA MET A 44 7.91 3.72 -8.58
C MET A 44 7.48 5.19 -8.43
N ALA A 45 8.28 6.12 -8.93
CA ALA A 45 7.97 7.55 -8.91
C ALA A 45 7.33 8.07 -10.21
N GLN A 46 7.26 7.25 -11.24
CA GLN A 46 6.76 7.66 -12.56
C GLN A 46 5.25 7.47 -12.66
N ASP A 47 4.51 8.58 -12.72
CA ASP A 47 3.05 8.61 -12.79
C ASP A 47 2.48 8.11 -14.12
N PHE A 48 3.30 8.05 -15.16
CA PHE A 48 2.90 7.48 -16.45
C PHE A 48 3.09 5.95 -16.52
N LYS A 49 3.68 5.34 -15.50
CA LYS A 49 3.85 3.88 -15.39
C LYS A 49 3.04 3.27 -14.26
N LYS A 50 2.74 4.03 -13.22
CA LYS A 50 2.01 3.57 -12.04
C LYS A 50 0.68 4.28 -11.91
N GLY A 51 -0.37 3.52 -11.65
CA GLY A 51 -1.70 4.08 -11.36
C GLY A 51 -1.72 4.85 -10.04
N GLN A 52 -1.00 4.34 -9.05
CA GLN A 52 -0.73 5.01 -7.77
C GLN A 52 0.77 5.00 -7.55
N VAL A 53 1.41 6.16 -7.60
CA VAL A 53 2.86 6.25 -7.40
C VAL A 53 3.23 5.89 -5.96
N LEU A 54 4.28 5.12 -5.82
CA LEU A 54 4.75 4.63 -4.52
C LEU A 54 5.87 5.47 -3.93
N VAL A 55 6.56 6.23 -4.77
CA VAL A 55 7.68 7.10 -4.40
C VAL A 55 7.37 8.51 -4.86
N ASP A 56 7.61 9.48 -3.98
CA ASP A 56 7.53 10.90 -4.28
C ASP A 56 8.93 11.38 -4.65
N GLY A 57 9.14 11.59 -5.95
CA GLY A 57 10.43 12.00 -6.50
C GLY A 57 10.56 13.52 -6.59
N HIS A 58 11.75 14.02 -6.30
CA HIS A 58 12.12 15.44 -6.45
C HIS A 58 13.32 15.55 -7.37
N GLY A 59 13.16 16.26 -8.47
CA GLY A 59 14.15 16.38 -9.53
C GLY A 59 13.69 15.69 -10.82
N ASN A 60 14.64 15.34 -11.68
CA ASN A 60 14.35 14.70 -12.97
C ASN A 60 14.27 13.18 -12.82
N PHE A 61 13.07 12.63 -12.82
CA PHE A 61 12.79 11.20 -12.78
C PHE A 61 12.40 10.61 -14.15
N GLY A 62 12.78 11.28 -15.22
CA GLY A 62 12.46 10.85 -16.58
C GLY A 62 11.13 11.41 -17.07
N SER A 63 10.81 11.10 -18.32
CA SER A 63 9.57 11.53 -18.96
C SER A 63 8.90 10.42 -19.74
N ILE A 64 7.62 10.61 -20.04
CA ILE A 64 6.84 9.69 -20.86
C ILE A 64 7.42 9.54 -22.28
N GLU A 65 8.22 10.51 -22.72
CA GLU A 65 8.85 10.54 -24.04
C GLU A 65 10.13 9.72 -24.13
N GLY A 66 10.55 9.11 -23.01
CA GLY A 66 11.71 8.24 -22.95
C GLY A 66 12.99 8.90 -22.45
N ASP A 67 12.92 10.16 -21.99
CA ASP A 67 14.03 10.77 -21.32
C ASP A 67 14.32 9.99 -20.03
N GLY A 68 15.59 9.66 -19.82
CA GLY A 68 16.02 8.97 -18.61
C GLY A 68 16.05 9.88 -17.39
N ALA A 69 16.00 9.29 -16.20
CA ALA A 69 16.19 10.01 -14.96
C ALA A 69 17.61 10.56 -14.86
N ALA A 70 17.77 11.66 -14.14
CA ALA A 70 19.10 12.14 -13.75
C ALA A 70 19.79 11.10 -12.84
N ALA A 71 21.11 11.16 -12.76
CA ALA A 71 21.86 10.24 -11.90
C ALA A 71 21.41 10.35 -10.43
N MET A 72 21.52 9.25 -9.69
CA MET A 72 21.03 9.14 -8.31
C MET A 72 21.60 10.19 -7.34
N ARG A 73 22.77 10.74 -7.64
CA ARG A 73 23.38 11.82 -6.82
C ARG A 73 22.66 13.15 -6.95
N TYR A 74 21.85 13.34 -7.99
CA TYR A 74 21.13 14.61 -8.24
C TYR A 74 19.67 14.55 -7.83
N THR A 75 19.06 13.38 -7.76
CA THR A 75 17.65 13.25 -7.41
C THR A 75 17.45 12.98 -5.93
N GLU A 76 16.26 13.31 -5.45
CA GLU A 76 15.84 13.07 -4.09
C GLU A 76 14.49 12.36 -4.10
N ALA A 77 14.19 11.62 -3.03
CA ALA A 77 12.96 10.85 -2.95
C ALA A 77 12.48 10.70 -1.52
N ARG A 78 11.21 10.39 -1.38
CA ARG A 78 10.57 9.97 -0.14
C ARG A 78 9.36 9.10 -0.46
N LEU A 79 8.82 8.43 0.54
CA LEU A 79 7.61 7.64 0.38
C LEU A 79 6.40 8.56 0.10
N THR A 80 5.47 8.08 -0.71
CA THR A 80 4.17 8.73 -0.82
C THR A 80 3.31 8.37 0.39
N LYS A 81 2.31 9.19 0.67
CA LYS A 81 1.33 8.90 1.73
C LYS A 81 0.61 7.58 1.48
N PHE A 82 0.24 7.31 0.22
CA PHE A 82 -0.36 6.04 -0.18
C PHE A 82 0.51 4.85 0.23
N THR A 83 1.79 4.87 -0.08
CA THR A 83 2.71 3.77 0.26
C THR A 83 2.80 3.56 1.77
N GLN A 84 2.94 4.65 2.51
CA GLN A 84 3.09 4.56 3.96
C GLN A 84 1.83 4.04 4.64
N GLU A 85 0.65 4.50 4.26
CA GLU A 85 -0.61 4.13 4.89
C GLU A 85 -1.23 2.84 4.36
N VAL A 86 -1.00 2.51 3.09
CA VAL A 86 -1.64 1.36 2.43
C VAL A 86 -0.70 0.17 2.28
N CYS A 87 0.59 0.43 2.03
CA CYS A 87 1.55 -0.62 1.73
C CYS A 87 2.40 -1.04 2.93
N LEU A 88 2.63 -0.13 3.88
CA LEU A 88 3.56 -0.33 4.99
C LEU A 88 2.90 -0.16 6.37
N ALA A 89 1.57 -0.19 6.41
CA ALA A 89 0.84 0.02 7.66
C ALA A 89 1.03 -1.14 8.64
N ASP A 90 1.10 -0.79 9.93
CA ASP A 90 1.09 -1.75 11.04
C ASP A 90 2.26 -2.73 11.08
N LEU A 91 3.42 -2.36 10.51
CA LEU A 91 4.62 -3.21 10.50
C LEU A 91 5.10 -3.61 11.91
N ASP A 92 4.78 -2.81 12.92
CA ASP A 92 5.12 -3.04 14.32
C ASP A 92 4.10 -3.92 15.06
N LYS A 93 3.06 -4.39 14.40
CA LYS A 93 1.95 -5.14 15.02
C LYS A 93 1.91 -6.62 14.63
N ASN A 94 3.05 -7.17 14.26
CA ASN A 94 3.21 -8.59 13.90
C ASN A 94 2.25 -9.04 12.77
N VAL A 95 1.94 -8.16 11.85
CA VAL A 95 0.98 -8.46 10.75
C VAL A 95 1.56 -9.33 9.66
N ILE A 96 2.89 -9.33 9.49
CA ILE A 96 3.62 -10.11 8.50
C ILE A 96 4.84 -10.78 9.12
N ASP A 97 5.35 -11.78 8.43
CA ASP A 97 6.58 -12.45 8.83
C ASP A 97 7.80 -11.73 8.30
N PHE A 98 8.86 -11.70 9.12
CA PHE A 98 10.18 -11.22 8.76
C PHE A 98 11.14 -12.40 8.70
N GLY A 99 12.10 -12.31 7.80
CA GLY A 99 13.19 -13.28 7.68
C GLY A 99 14.54 -12.60 7.74
N PRO A 100 15.63 -13.39 7.86
CA PRO A 100 16.97 -12.82 7.80
C PRO A 100 17.25 -12.29 6.39
N ASN A 101 18.05 -11.21 6.32
CA ASN A 101 18.58 -10.74 5.05
C ASN A 101 19.72 -11.67 4.56
N PHE A 102 20.39 -11.30 3.47
CA PHE A 102 21.39 -12.14 2.81
C PHE A 102 22.60 -12.51 3.69
N ASP A 103 22.99 -11.65 4.65
CA ASP A 103 24.14 -11.90 5.55
C ASP A 103 23.72 -12.08 7.02
N GLU A 104 22.44 -12.24 7.28
CA GLU A 104 21.87 -12.46 8.61
C GLU A 104 22.10 -11.31 9.62
N THR A 105 22.47 -10.13 9.14
CA THR A 105 22.67 -8.94 10.00
C THR A 105 21.41 -8.14 10.23
N GLU A 106 20.43 -8.23 9.34
CA GLU A 106 19.17 -7.51 9.39
C GLU A 106 18.01 -8.46 9.18
N LYS A 107 16.82 -8.01 9.56
CA LYS A 107 15.55 -8.68 9.22
C LYS A 107 14.85 -7.90 8.14
N GLU A 108 14.26 -8.62 7.21
CA GLU A 108 13.47 -8.03 6.12
C GLU A 108 12.09 -8.66 6.04
N PRO A 109 11.06 -7.90 5.61
CA PRO A 109 9.74 -8.46 5.44
C PRO A 109 9.71 -9.46 4.29
N LEU A 110 9.04 -10.59 4.50
CA LEU A 110 8.84 -11.59 3.45
C LEU A 110 7.82 -11.13 2.43
N VAL A 111 6.81 -10.36 2.88
CA VAL A 111 5.81 -9.68 2.04
C VAL A 111 5.52 -8.33 2.67
N LEU A 112 4.95 -7.40 1.89
CA LEU A 112 4.47 -6.15 2.45
C LEU A 112 3.00 -6.27 2.86
N PRO A 113 2.58 -5.58 3.93
CA PRO A 113 1.18 -5.65 4.41
C PRO A 113 0.24 -4.79 3.57
N MET A 114 0.13 -5.10 2.28
CA MET A 114 -0.68 -4.35 1.33
C MET A 114 -2.16 -4.42 1.69
N ARG A 115 -2.81 -3.27 1.79
CA ARG A 115 -4.24 -3.16 2.13
C ARG A 115 -5.17 -3.14 0.92
N VAL A 116 -4.60 -2.97 -0.26
CA VAL A 116 -5.34 -3.01 -1.54
C VAL A 116 -4.59 -3.93 -2.49
N PRO A 117 -5.26 -4.53 -3.49
CA PRO A 117 -4.56 -5.41 -4.43
C PRO A 117 -3.67 -4.61 -5.39
N ASN A 118 -2.46 -4.30 -4.95
CA ASN A 118 -1.50 -3.50 -5.72
C ASN A 118 -1.20 -4.12 -7.09
N LEU A 119 -1.26 -5.44 -7.18
CA LEU A 119 -1.07 -6.16 -8.43
C LEU A 119 -2.06 -5.69 -9.52
N LEU A 120 -3.29 -5.37 -9.15
CA LEU A 120 -4.30 -4.84 -10.06
C LEU A 120 -4.18 -3.32 -10.24
N ILE A 121 -3.88 -2.59 -9.17
CA ILE A 121 -3.85 -1.13 -9.20
C ILE A 121 -2.65 -0.62 -10.00
N ASN A 122 -1.47 -1.14 -9.74
CA ASN A 122 -0.23 -0.72 -10.39
C ASN A 122 0.22 -1.67 -11.50
N GLY A 123 -0.49 -2.79 -11.69
CA GLY A 123 -0.08 -3.78 -12.66
C GLY A 123 1.24 -4.46 -12.31
N ALA A 124 1.73 -5.26 -13.23
CA ALA A 124 3.03 -5.91 -13.10
C ALA A 124 3.59 -6.23 -14.48
N GLU A 125 4.89 -6.13 -14.62
CA GLU A 125 5.63 -6.56 -15.80
C GLU A 125 6.90 -7.25 -15.34
N GLY A 126 7.19 -8.40 -15.89
CA GLY A 126 8.39 -9.13 -15.53
C GLY A 126 8.67 -10.28 -16.50
N ILE A 127 9.95 -10.52 -16.73
CA ILE A 127 10.41 -11.59 -17.59
C ILE A 127 11.36 -12.48 -16.77
N ALA A 128 11.03 -13.77 -16.71
CA ALA A 128 11.86 -14.78 -16.09
C ALA A 128 12.13 -15.90 -17.08
N VAL A 129 12.99 -16.83 -16.70
CA VAL A 129 13.26 -18.00 -17.55
C VAL A 129 12.01 -18.90 -17.60
N GLY A 130 11.47 -19.07 -18.80
CA GLY A 130 10.30 -19.92 -19.02
C GLY A 130 8.96 -19.33 -18.63
N MET A 131 8.90 -18.10 -18.13
CA MET A 131 7.65 -17.45 -17.73
C MET A 131 7.75 -15.94 -17.81
N ALA A 132 6.60 -15.27 -17.97
CA ALA A 132 6.52 -13.83 -17.95
C ALA A 132 5.19 -13.41 -17.35
N THR A 133 5.17 -12.25 -16.70
CA THR A 133 3.93 -11.63 -16.23
C THR A 133 3.71 -10.31 -16.92
N SER A 134 2.46 -10.00 -17.24
CA SER A 134 2.03 -8.73 -17.79
C SER A 134 0.60 -8.48 -17.35
N ILE A 135 0.45 -7.61 -16.37
CA ILE A 135 -0.85 -7.28 -15.75
C ILE A 135 -1.09 -5.80 -15.93
N PRO A 136 -2.22 -5.40 -16.55
CA PRO A 136 -2.54 -3.99 -16.73
C PRO A 136 -2.93 -3.31 -15.42
N THR A 137 -2.78 -2.00 -15.38
CA THR A 137 -3.21 -1.17 -14.25
C THR A 137 -4.74 -1.04 -14.21
N HIS A 138 -5.29 -0.82 -13.01
CA HIS A 138 -6.73 -0.68 -12.78
C HIS A 138 -7.03 0.51 -11.87
N ASN A 139 -8.25 1.01 -11.97
CA ASN A 139 -8.71 2.12 -11.15
C ASN A 139 -8.90 1.69 -9.69
N LEU A 140 -8.34 2.47 -8.76
CA LEU A 140 -8.42 2.17 -7.33
C LEU A 140 -9.86 2.06 -6.83
N CYS A 141 -10.73 2.99 -7.21
CA CYS A 141 -12.13 3.00 -6.78
C CYS A 141 -12.87 1.76 -7.27
N GLU A 142 -12.67 1.40 -8.52
CA GLU A 142 -13.27 0.19 -9.12
C GLU A 142 -12.78 -1.08 -8.43
N VAL A 143 -11.50 -1.17 -8.17
CA VAL A 143 -10.90 -2.33 -7.48
C VAL A 143 -11.43 -2.46 -6.06
N VAL A 144 -11.51 -1.36 -5.31
CA VAL A 144 -12.06 -1.35 -3.95
C VAL A 144 -13.51 -1.84 -3.96
N ASP A 145 -14.33 -1.33 -4.89
CA ASP A 145 -15.74 -1.72 -4.99
C ASP A 145 -15.87 -3.22 -5.33
N ALA A 146 -15.01 -3.73 -6.21
CA ALA A 146 -15.00 -5.16 -6.56
C ALA A 146 -14.58 -6.04 -5.38
N VAL A 147 -13.58 -5.64 -4.62
CA VAL A 147 -13.14 -6.36 -3.41
C VAL A 147 -14.28 -6.42 -2.39
N LYS A 148 -14.96 -5.30 -2.16
CA LYS A 148 -16.12 -5.25 -1.25
C LYS A 148 -17.26 -6.13 -1.74
N ALA A 149 -17.55 -6.14 -3.04
CA ALA A 149 -18.57 -7.00 -3.62
C ALA A 149 -18.25 -8.48 -3.42
N TYR A 150 -16.99 -8.87 -3.61
CA TYR A 150 -16.53 -10.24 -3.33
C TYR A 150 -16.68 -10.59 -1.83
N MET A 151 -16.33 -9.68 -0.94
CA MET A 151 -16.47 -9.90 0.51
C MET A 151 -17.93 -10.13 0.94
N LYS A 152 -18.87 -9.47 0.25
CA LYS A 152 -20.31 -9.65 0.51
C LYS A 152 -20.87 -10.93 -0.12
N ASN A 153 -20.27 -11.41 -1.19
CA ASN A 153 -20.68 -12.60 -1.92
C ASN A 153 -19.48 -13.27 -2.60
N ASP A 154 -18.91 -14.28 -1.95
CA ASP A 154 -17.74 -15.00 -2.45
C ASP A 154 -18.04 -15.87 -3.69
N LYS A 155 -19.31 -16.04 -4.04
CA LYS A 155 -19.76 -16.76 -5.24
C LYS A 155 -19.97 -15.84 -6.44
N ILE A 156 -19.61 -14.59 -6.31
CA ILE A 156 -19.69 -13.60 -7.39
C ILE A 156 -18.91 -14.10 -8.63
N THR A 157 -19.49 -13.95 -9.81
CA THR A 157 -18.85 -14.36 -11.06
C THR A 157 -17.95 -13.26 -11.61
N THR A 158 -17.08 -13.62 -12.56
CA THR A 158 -16.23 -12.63 -13.25
C THR A 158 -17.08 -11.54 -13.91
N LYS A 159 -18.16 -11.89 -14.58
CA LYS A 159 -19.08 -10.91 -15.19
C LYS A 159 -19.69 -9.96 -14.17
N GLN A 160 -20.03 -10.46 -12.98
CA GLN A 160 -20.55 -9.63 -11.90
C GLN A 160 -19.49 -8.72 -11.31
N LEU A 161 -18.26 -9.20 -11.17
CA LEU A 161 -17.10 -8.37 -10.75
C LEU A 161 -16.85 -7.24 -11.75
N MET A 162 -17.06 -7.51 -13.03
CA MET A 162 -16.88 -6.50 -14.08
C MET A 162 -17.93 -5.39 -14.09
N LYS A 163 -18.98 -5.49 -13.29
CA LYS A 163 -19.87 -4.35 -13.01
C LYS A 163 -19.14 -3.27 -12.21
N TYR A 164 -18.11 -3.65 -11.47
CA TYR A 164 -17.27 -2.75 -10.67
C TYR A 164 -15.95 -2.44 -11.38
N ILE A 165 -15.25 -3.47 -11.85
CA ILE A 165 -14.04 -3.32 -12.67
C ILE A 165 -14.43 -3.48 -14.13
N LYS A 166 -14.60 -2.36 -14.81
CA LYS A 166 -15.08 -2.34 -16.22
C LYS A 166 -14.00 -2.73 -17.21
N GLY A 167 -12.76 -2.60 -16.83
CA GLY A 167 -11.60 -2.92 -17.63
C GLY A 167 -10.35 -2.31 -17.04
N PRO A 168 -9.20 -2.41 -17.73
CA PRO A 168 -7.97 -1.77 -17.30
C PRO A 168 -8.11 -0.24 -17.33
N ASP A 169 -7.30 0.43 -16.51
CA ASP A 169 -7.21 1.87 -16.43
C ASP A 169 -5.73 2.26 -16.49
N PHE A 170 -5.24 2.51 -17.69
CA PHE A 170 -3.84 2.85 -17.91
C PHE A 170 -3.54 4.31 -17.54
N PRO A 171 -2.36 4.60 -16.97
CA PRO A 171 -1.97 5.98 -16.63
C PRO A 171 -1.92 6.90 -17.85
N THR A 172 -1.71 6.34 -19.01
CA THR A 172 -1.66 7.06 -20.29
C THR A 172 -3.02 7.27 -20.95
N GLY A 173 -4.08 6.70 -20.36
CA GLY A 173 -5.42 6.71 -20.94
C GLY A 173 -5.55 5.76 -22.13
N GLY A 174 -6.30 6.17 -23.12
CA GLY A 174 -6.58 5.39 -24.32
C GLY A 174 -7.96 4.74 -24.30
N ILE A 175 -8.23 3.98 -25.32
CA ILE A 175 -9.53 3.33 -25.53
C ILE A 175 -9.29 1.85 -25.78
N VAL A 176 -10.03 1.00 -25.06
CA VAL A 176 -10.05 -0.44 -25.31
C VAL A 176 -11.01 -0.72 -26.48
N VAL A 177 -10.46 -1.23 -27.57
CA VAL A 177 -11.23 -1.50 -28.80
C VAL A 177 -12.04 -2.79 -28.71
N ASN A 178 -11.47 -3.81 -28.08
CA ASN A 178 -12.06 -5.14 -27.98
C ASN A 178 -12.63 -5.43 -26.58
N LYS A 179 -13.43 -4.52 -26.05
CA LYS A 179 -13.99 -4.68 -24.70
C LYS A 179 -14.79 -5.97 -24.50
N ASP A 180 -15.38 -6.51 -25.56
CA ASP A 180 -16.16 -7.75 -25.50
C ASP A 180 -15.29 -8.98 -25.22
N ASP A 181 -13.98 -8.89 -25.42
CA ASP A 181 -13.01 -9.94 -25.08
C ASP A 181 -12.58 -9.91 -23.62
N LEU A 182 -12.81 -8.79 -22.91
CA LEU A 182 -12.37 -8.62 -21.53
C LEU A 182 -12.89 -9.68 -20.55
N PRO A 183 -14.17 -10.08 -20.59
CA PRO A 183 -14.67 -11.14 -19.69
C PRO A 183 -13.88 -12.45 -19.83
N ALA A 184 -13.56 -12.87 -21.03
CA ALA A 184 -12.76 -14.07 -21.27
C ALA A 184 -11.30 -13.91 -20.79
N ILE A 185 -10.72 -12.73 -20.96
CA ILE A 185 -9.37 -12.42 -20.50
C ILE A 185 -9.30 -12.47 -18.97
N TYR A 186 -10.25 -11.86 -18.29
CA TYR A 186 -10.30 -11.86 -16.83
C TYR A 186 -10.65 -13.23 -16.24
N GLU A 187 -11.38 -14.05 -16.95
CA GLU A 187 -11.69 -15.41 -16.52
C GLU A 187 -10.48 -16.34 -16.66
N SER A 188 -9.76 -16.28 -17.78
CA SER A 188 -8.59 -17.12 -18.04
C SER A 188 -7.28 -16.56 -17.48
N GLY A 189 -7.20 -15.26 -17.25
CA GLY A 189 -5.97 -14.58 -16.87
C GLY A 189 -5.02 -14.32 -18.05
N GLN A 190 -5.41 -14.61 -19.26
CA GLN A 190 -4.60 -14.44 -20.46
C GLN A 190 -5.42 -13.89 -21.63
N GLY A 191 -4.78 -13.12 -22.47
CA GLY A 191 -5.37 -12.61 -23.68
C GLY A 191 -4.69 -11.37 -24.20
N LYS A 192 -5.31 -10.75 -25.18
CA LYS A 192 -4.78 -9.55 -25.83
C LYS A 192 -5.81 -8.43 -25.76
N ILE A 193 -5.37 -7.29 -25.23
CA ILE A 193 -6.18 -6.07 -25.19
C ILE A 193 -5.69 -5.16 -26.31
N LYS A 194 -6.61 -4.73 -27.17
CA LYS A 194 -6.31 -3.75 -28.23
C LYS A 194 -6.56 -2.36 -27.69
N LEU A 195 -5.51 -1.55 -27.66
CA LEU A 195 -5.53 -0.18 -27.18
C LEU A 195 -5.41 0.79 -28.35
N ARG A 196 -6.18 1.85 -28.27
CA ARG A 196 -6.19 2.92 -29.26
C ARG A 196 -6.00 4.26 -28.57
N GLY A 197 -5.12 5.09 -29.10
CA GLY A 197 -4.96 6.47 -28.63
C GLY A 197 -6.22 7.28 -28.86
N LYS A 198 -6.45 8.29 -28.04
CA LYS A 198 -7.56 9.22 -28.17
C LYS A 198 -7.16 10.36 -29.09
N VAL A 199 -7.92 10.55 -30.16
CA VAL A 199 -7.70 11.58 -31.17
C VAL A 199 -8.89 12.52 -31.18
N GLU A 200 -8.62 13.82 -31.03
CA GLU A 200 -9.61 14.89 -31.11
C GLU A 200 -9.37 15.71 -32.39
N VAL A 201 -10.43 16.25 -32.94
CA VAL A 201 -10.35 17.12 -34.10
C VAL A 201 -10.54 18.56 -33.66
N GLU A 202 -9.56 19.41 -33.92
CA GLU A 202 -9.65 20.85 -33.67
C GLU A 202 -9.84 21.59 -35.01
N GLU A 203 -10.81 22.51 -35.06
CA GLU A 203 -11.01 23.37 -36.20
C GLU A 203 -10.16 24.63 -36.10
N LEU A 204 -9.49 24.96 -37.19
CA LEU A 204 -8.64 26.15 -37.30
C LEU A 204 -9.29 27.19 -38.24
N LYS A 205 -8.77 28.38 -38.22
CA LYS A 205 -9.21 29.47 -39.11
C LYS A 205 -9.05 29.07 -40.58
N GLY A 206 -10.01 29.47 -41.43
CA GLY A 206 -9.95 29.22 -42.84
C GLY A 206 -10.36 27.81 -43.30
N GLY A 207 -11.13 27.08 -42.47
CA GLY A 207 -11.62 25.75 -42.80
C GLY A 207 -10.57 24.63 -42.68
N LYS A 208 -9.40 24.93 -42.14
CA LYS A 208 -8.36 23.94 -41.83
C LYS A 208 -8.69 23.21 -40.54
N LYS A 209 -8.26 21.96 -40.42
CA LYS A 209 -8.41 21.12 -39.24
C LYS A 209 -7.06 20.56 -38.81
N GLN A 210 -6.96 20.18 -37.56
CA GLN A 210 -5.83 19.43 -37.06
C GLN A 210 -6.31 18.30 -36.16
N LEU A 211 -5.56 17.21 -36.15
CA LEU A 211 -5.77 16.11 -35.22
C LEU A 211 -4.89 16.32 -33.99
N VAL A 212 -5.45 16.14 -32.83
CA VAL A 212 -4.73 16.25 -31.57
C VAL A 212 -4.83 14.93 -30.81
N ILE A 213 -3.70 14.30 -30.57
CA ILE A 213 -3.61 13.08 -29.80
C ILE A 213 -3.36 13.47 -28.35
N THR A 214 -4.32 13.18 -27.48
CA THR A 214 -4.28 13.54 -26.05
C THR A 214 -4.01 12.35 -25.14
N GLU A 215 -4.25 11.14 -25.63
CA GLU A 215 -3.96 9.91 -24.93
C GLU A 215 -3.31 8.91 -25.89
N ILE A 216 -2.38 8.14 -25.39
CA ILE A 216 -1.64 7.16 -26.19
C ILE A 216 -1.79 5.76 -25.60
N PRO A 217 -1.66 4.69 -26.42
CA PRO A 217 -1.55 3.34 -25.87
C PRO A 217 -0.39 3.24 -24.87
N TYR A 218 -0.59 2.54 -23.80
CA TYR A 218 0.45 2.33 -22.76
C TYR A 218 1.76 1.77 -23.36
N THR A 219 1.64 0.93 -24.38
CA THR A 219 2.78 0.33 -25.09
C THR A 219 3.60 1.34 -25.90
N MET A 220 3.09 2.54 -26.10
CA MET A 220 3.78 3.60 -26.87
C MET A 220 4.64 4.52 -26.00
N ILE A 221 4.70 4.29 -24.69
CA ILE A 221 5.55 5.05 -23.76
C ILE A 221 7.02 4.97 -24.18
N GLY A 222 7.73 6.07 -23.96
CA GLY A 222 9.17 6.13 -24.17
C GLY A 222 9.53 6.29 -25.63
N ALA A 223 10.43 5.45 -26.11
CA ALA A 223 10.90 5.48 -27.49
C ALA A 223 9.78 5.28 -28.52
N GLY A 224 8.63 4.73 -28.10
CA GLY A 224 7.46 4.54 -28.96
C GLY A 224 6.86 5.83 -29.47
N ILE A 225 6.95 6.94 -28.72
CA ILE A 225 6.46 8.26 -29.18
C ILE A 225 7.30 8.77 -30.35
N GLY A 226 8.62 8.74 -30.21
CA GLY A 226 9.54 9.12 -31.29
C GLY A 226 9.36 8.25 -32.53
N LYS A 227 9.20 6.96 -32.36
CA LYS A 227 8.93 6.03 -33.45
C LYS A 227 7.61 6.35 -34.14
N PHE A 228 6.56 6.68 -33.40
CA PHE A 228 5.27 7.10 -33.95
C PHE A 228 5.42 8.34 -34.82
N LEU A 229 6.15 9.35 -34.36
CA LEU A 229 6.41 10.56 -35.13
C LEU A 229 7.11 10.25 -36.46
N ASN A 230 8.11 9.38 -36.41
CA ASN A 230 8.82 8.94 -37.62
C ASN A 230 7.92 8.14 -38.56
N ASP A 231 7.08 7.27 -38.03
CA ASP A 231 6.14 6.47 -38.83
C ASP A 231 5.15 7.36 -39.57
N VAL A 232 4.66 8.42 -38.94
CA VAL A 232 3.78 9.40 -39.57
C VAL A 232 4.52 10.16 -40.67
N CYS A 233 5.75 10.60 -40.43
CA CYS A 233 6.59 11.25 -41.41
C CYS A 233 6.82 10.32 -42.64
N ASN A 234 7.06 9.03 -42.41
CA ASN A 234 7.25 8.04 -43.46
C ASN A 234 5.98 7.83 -44.29
N LEU A 235 4.79 7.92 -43.73
CA LEU A 235 3.52 7.86 -44.45
C LEU A 235 3.39 9.03 -45.39
N VAL A 236 3.85 10.22 -45.02
CA VAL A 236 3.85 11.43 -45.86
C VAL A 236 4.89 11.29 -46.98
N GLU A 237 6.11 10.90 -46.65
CA GLU A 237 7.22 10.77 -47.60
C GLU A 237 6.94 9.68 -48.66
N SER A 238 6.33 8.57 -48.26
CA SER A 238 5.96 7.47 -49.17
C SER A 238 4.68 7.75 -49.96
N LYS A 239 4.10 8.93 -49.78
CA LYS A 239 2.86 9.38 -50.46
C LYS A 239 1.64 8.48 -50.20
N LYS A 240 1.62 7.75 -49.10
CA LYS A 240 0.44 6.99 -48.69
C LYS A 240 -0.69 7.90 -48.20
N THR A 241 -0.34 9.10 -47.76
CA THR A 241 -1.29 10.18 -47.49
C THR A 241 -0.72 11.50 -47.98
N THR A 242 -1.59 12.37 -48.50
CA THR A 242 -1.28 13.75 -48.91
C THR A 242 -1.97 14.76 -48.03
N ASP A 243 -2.72 14.31 -47.03
CA ASP A 243 -3.59 15.15 -46.20
C ASP A 243 -2.84 15.78 -45.02
N ILE A 244 -1.65 15.30 -44.66
CA ILE A 244 -0.86 15.81 -43.55
C ILE A 244 0.10 16.90 -44.03
N VAL A 245 0.02 18.06 -43.41
CA VAL A 245 0.93 19.19 -43.63
C VAL A 245 2.13 19.11 -42.75
N ASP A 246 1.93 18.87 -41.45
CA ASP A 246 2.99 18.84 -40.44
C ASP A 246 2.56 18.03 -39.24
N ILE A 247 3.53 17.56 -38.48
CA ILE A 247 3.35 16.89 -37.19
C ILE A 247 4.31 17.48 -36.18
N SER A 248 3.80 17.81 -34.98
CA SER A 248 4.60 18.35 -33.90
C SER A 248 4.21 17.73 -32.57
N ASN A 249 5.19 17.52 -31.70
CA ASN A 249 4.97 17.08 -30.35
C ASN A 249 4.96 18.28 -29.42
N GLN A 250 3.79 18.66 -28.95
CA GLN A 250 3.56 19.79 -28.03
C GLN A 250 3.28 19.31 -26.60
N SER A 251 3.63 18.07 -26.28
CA SER A 251 3.46 17.50 -24.96
C SER A 251 4.25 18.26 -23.90
N SER A 252 3.66 18.43 -22.72
CA SER A 252 4.23 19.17 -21.61
C SER A 252 3.86 18.49 -20.28
N LYS A 253 4.14 19.15 -19.17
CA LYS A 253 3.70 18.71 -17.83
C LYS A 253 2.18 18.60 -17.71
N GLU A 254 1.44 19.31 -18.57
CA GLU A 254 -0.02 19.27 -18.59
C GLU A 254 -0.58 18.02 -19.27
N GLY A 255 0.26 17.23 -19.92
CA GLY A 255 -0.11 15.99 -20.56
C GLY A 255 0.38 15.84 -22.01
N ILE A 256 -0.02 14.75 -22.63
CA ILE A 256 0.29 14.43 -24.03
C ILE A 256 -0.49 15.34 -24.96
N ARG A 257 0.22 15.94 -25.91
CA ARG A 257 -0.37 16.72 -26.98
C ARG A 257 0.49 16.56 -28.24
N ILE A 258 0.08 15.67 -29.12
CA ILE A 258 0.72 15.48 -30.43
C ILE A 258 -0.24 16.03 -31.46
N VAL A 259 0.21 17.03 -32.24
CA VAL A 259 -0.61 17.76 -33.21
C VAL A 259 -0.22 17.38 -34.60
N ILE A 260 -1.22 16.96 -35.41
CA ILE A 260 -1.08 16.65 -36.83
C ILE A 260 -1.91 17.69 -37.60
N GLU A 261 -1.22 18.62 -38.29
CA GLU A 261 -1.86 19.64 -39.10
C GLU A 261 -2.31 19.04 -40.44
N LEU A 262 -3.55 19.29 -40.83
CA LEU A 262 -4.16 18.76 -42.03
C LEU A 262 -4.31 19.85 -43.08
N LYS A 263 -4.25 19.43 -44.36
CA LYS A 263 -4.60 20.33 -45.45
C LYS A 263 -6.12 20.58 -45.49
N ARG A 264 -6.52 21.64 -46.18
CA ARG A 264 -7.93 21.96 -46.40
C ARG A 264 -8.64 20.84 -47.15
N GLY A 265 -9.81 20.43 -46.65
CA GLY A 265 -10.62 19.37 -47.30
C GLY A 265 -10.10 17.95 -47.03
N ALA A 266 -9.20 17.75 -46.09
CA ALA A 266 -8.73 16.41 -45.76
C ALA A 266 -9.84 15.51 -45.24
N ASP A 267 -9.80 14.23 -45.60
CA ASP A 267 -10.72 13.21 -45.09
C ASP A 267 -10.23 12.75 -43.69
N VAL A 268 -10.81 13.35 -42.66
CA VAL A 268 -10.42 13.14 -41.26
C VAL A 268 -10.60 11.68 -40.83
N GLU A 269 -11.74 11.07 -41.13
CA GLU A 269 -12.03 9.69 -40.70
C GLU A 269 -11.12 8.67 -41.38
N ASN A 270 -10.86 8.83 -42.69
CA ASN A 270 -9.92 7.97 -43.41
C ASN A 270 -8.50 8.10 -42.84
N LEU A 271 -8.08 9.30 -42.49
CA LEU A 271 -6.76 9.55 -41.91
C LEU A 271 -6.62 8.96 -40.53
N LYS A 272 -7.62 9.11 -39.68
CA LYS A 272 -7.63 8.44 -38.34
C LYS A 272 -7.49 6.94 -38.49
N ASN A 273 -8.27 6.33 -39.40
CA ASN A 273 -8.22 4.89 -39.63
C ASN A 273 -6.86 4.44 -40.17
N MET A 274 -6.23 5.25 -41.01
CA MET A 274 -4.88 4.99 -41.51
C MET A 274 -3.85 5.00 -40.36
N LEU A 275 -3.93 5.99 -39.47
CA LEU A 275 -3.03 6.10 -38.33
C LEU A 275 -3.18 4.87 -37.41
N TYR A 276 -4.40 4.45 -37.13
CA TYR A 276 -4.64 3.26 -36.31
C TYR A 276 -4.13 1.98 -36.98
N LYS A 277 -4.25 1.85 -38.26
CA LYS A 277 -3.87 0.65 -39.01
C LYS A 277 -2.37 0.59 -39.30
N LYS A 278 -1.72 1.72 -39.55
CA LYS A 278 -0.33 1.78 -40.04
C LYS A 278 0.68 2.19 -38.99
N THR A 279 0.25 2.62 -37.82
CA THR A 279 1.13 3.05 -36.71
C THR A 279 0.74 2.38 -35.43
N ARG A 280 1.57 2.60 -34.37
CA ARG A 280 1.30 2.09 -33.03
C ARG A 280 0.25 2.90 -32.25
N LEU A 281 -0.47 3.82 -32.91
CA LEU A 281 -1.59 4.52 -32.29
C LEU A 281 -2.71 3.55 -31.90
N GLU A 282 -2.81 2.42 -32.57
CA GLU A 282 -3.51 1.24 -32.09
C GLU A 282 -2.48 0.13 -31.89
N ASP A 283 -2.42 -0.42 -30.71
CA ASP A 283 -1.43 -1.44 -30.35
C ASP A 283 -2.04 -2.47 -29.40
N THR A 284 -1.39 -3.60 -29.29
CA THR A 284 -1.85 -4.72 -28.46
C THR A 284 -1.06 -4.77 -27.15
N PHE A 285 -1.80 -4.83 -26.04
CA PHE A 285 -1.24 -5.13 -24.73
C PHE A 285 -1.50 -6.61 -24.42
N GLY A 286 -0.44 -7.40 -24.31
CA GLY A 286 -0.55 -8.81 -23.96
C GLY A 286 -0.80 -8.96 -22.45
N VAL A 287 -1.86 -9.70 -22.10
CA VAL A 287 -2.19 -9.97 -20.69
C VAL A 287 -1.78 -11.39 -20.34
N ASN A 288 -1.02 -11.51 -19.28
CA ASN A 288 -0.73 -12.77 -18.60
C ASN A 288 -0.65 -12.49 -17.11
N MET A 289 -1.72 -12.77 -16.39
CA MET A 289 -1.83 -12.49 -14.97
C MET A 289 -1.14 -13.58 -14.15
N LEU A 290 0.14 -13.78 -14.42
CA LEU A 290 1.00 -14.71 -13.69
C LEU A 290 1.45 -14.06 -12.39
N ALA A 291 1.23 -14.74 -11.28
CA ALA A 291 1.67 -14.31 -9.97
C ALA A 291 2.08 -15.51 -9.13
N VAL A 292 2.86 -15.24 -8.08
CA VAL A 292 3.20 -16.28 -7.11
C VAL A 292 2.09 -16.35 -6.07
N ALA A 293 1.35 -17.45 -6.08
CA ALA A 293 0.30 -17.73 -5.12
C ALA A 293 0.63 -18.99 -4.34
N ASN A 294 0.64 -18.89 -3.01
CA ASN A 294 1.00 -20.00 -2.13
C ASN A 294 2.37 -20.63 -2.47
N GLY A 295 3.34 -19.78 -2.83
CA GLY A 295 4.69 -20.19 -3.16
C GLY A 295 4.87 -20.77 -4.57
N ARG A 296 3.86 -20.76 -5.41
CA ARG A 296 3.88 -21.29 -6.78
C ARG A 296 3.47 -20.25 -7.81
N PRO A 297 4.17 -20.16 -8.96
CA PRO A 297 3.70 -19.34 -10.07
C PRO A 297 2.41 -19.92 -10.65
N GLU A 298 1.39 -19.10 -10.78
CA GLU A 298 0.11 -19.47 -11.37
C GLU A 298 -0.44 -18.31 -12.20
N THR A 299 -1.09 -18.64 -13.31
CA THR A 299 -1.90 -17.67 -14.04
C THR A 299 -3.26 -17.59 -13.36
N LEU A 300 -3.58 -16.42 -12.84
CA LEU A 300 -4.77 -16.18 -12.02
C LEU A 300 -5.85 -15.45 -12.82
N SER A 301 -7.11 -15.81 -12.56
CA SER A 301 -8.25 -15.01 -13.00
C SER A 301 -8.36 -13.75 -12.14
N LEU A 302 -9.14 -12.78 -12.60
CA LEU A 302 -9.46 -11.58 -11.80
C LEU A 302 -10.04 -11.96 -10.44
N LYS A 303 -10.98 -12.89 -10.43
CA LYS A 303 -11.61 -13.36 -9.19
C LYS A 303 -10.60 -14.01 -8.24
N GLN A 304 -9.67 -14.82 -8.76
CA GLN A 304 -8.65 -15.47 -7.95
C GLN A 304 -7.68 -14.45 -7.32
N ILE A 305 -7.31 -13.40 -8.05
CA ILE A 305 -6.46 -12.32 -7.51
C ILE A 305 -7.18 -11.65 -6.32
N ILE A 306 -8.47 -11.34 -6.48
CA ILE A 306 -9.27 -10.73 -5.42
C ILE A 306 -9.43 -11.68 -4.23
N GLU A 307 -9.68 -12.96 -4.49
CA GLU A 307 -9.80 -13.99 -3.45
C GLU A 307 -8.52 -14.09 -2.60
N HIS A 308 -7.37 -14.24 -3.23
CA HIS A 308 -6.08 -14.27 -2.52
C HIS A 308 -5.84 -13.00 -1.71
N HIS A 309 -6.20 -11.86 -2.27
CA HIS A 309 -6.07 -10.59 -1.58
C HIS A 309 -6.94 -10.52 -0.33
N VAL A 310 -8.21 -10.93 -0.43
CA VAL A 310 -9.15 -10.92 0.69
C VAL A 310 -8.69 -11.88 1.80
N ASP A 311 -8.27 -13.09 1.45
CA ASP A 311 -7.72 -14.04 2.41
C ASP A 311 -6.53 -13.44 3.16
N PHE A 312 -5.65 -12.75 2.46
CA PHE A 312 -4.52 -12.05 3.05
C PHE A 312 -4.97 -10.92 3.99
N GLN A 313 -6.01 -10.16 3.63
CA GLN A 313 -6.56 -9.11 4.50
C GLN A 313 -7.10 -9.65 5.82
N PHE A 314 -7.77 -10.80 5.80
CA PHE A 314 -8.22 -11.46 7.03
C PHE A 314 -7.05 -11.95 7.88
N GLU A 315 -6.00 -12.45 7.26
CA GLU A 315 -4.75 -12.81 7.96
C GLU A 315 -4.11 -11.59 8.62
N LEU A 316 -3.95 -10.49 7.89
CA LEU A 316 -3.39 -9.24 8.43
C LEU A 316 -4.21 -8.72 9.61
N ALA A 317 -5.54 -8.67 9.45
CA ALA A 317 -6.45 -8.19 10.49
C ALA A 317 -6.41 -9.09 11.74
N THR A 318 -6.42 -10.39 11.56
CA THR A 318 -6.32 -11.36 12.66
C THR A 318 -5.04 -11.14 13.46
N ARG A 319 -3.92 -11.01 12.78
CA ARG A 319 -2.63 -10.78 13.44
C ARG A 319 -2.55 -9.42 14.12
N LYS A 320 -3.07 -8.36 13.48
CA LYS A 320 -3.12 -7.02 14.04
C LYS A 320 -3.93 -6.98 15.34
N TYR A 321 -5.16 -7.46 15.30
CA TYR A 321 -6.05 -7.40 16.44
C TYR A 321 -5.66 -8.36 17.54
N THR A 322 -5.03 -9.49 17.23
CA THR A 322 -4.41 -10.36 18.23
C THR A 322 -3.30 -9.64 18.99
N THR A 323 -2.45 -8.91 18.29
CA THR A 323 -1.38 -8.11 18.90
C THR A 323 -1.95 -6.98 19.77
N LEU A 324 -2.93 -6.23 19.24
CA LEU A 324 -3.58 -5.14 19.97
C LEU A 324 -4.30 -5.65 21.22
N LEU A 325 -5.00 -6.77 21.11
CA LEU A 325 -5.69 -7.39 22.24
C LEU A 325 -4.70 -7.81 23.33
N GLY A 326 -3.58 -8.42 22.94
CA GLY A 326 -2.54 -8.80 23.89
C GLY A 326 -2.01 -7.61 24.67
N LYS A 327 -1.72 -6.51 23.99
CA LYS A 327 -1.25 -5.26 24.62
C LYS A 327 -2.31 -4.64 25.53
N GLU A 328 -3.57 -4.62 25.13
CA GLU A 328 -4.66 -4.09 25.96
C GLU A 328 -4.91 -4.96 27.20
N ARG A 329 -4.80 -6.27 27.08
CA ARG A 329 -4.90 -7.19 28.24
C ARG A 329 -3.77 -6.96 29.23
N GLU A 330 -2.53 -6.78 28.77
CA GLU A 330 -1.41 -6.45 29.64
C GLU A 330 -1.63 -5.11 30.34
N LYS A 331 -2.12 -4.12 29.61
CA LYS A 331 -2.45 -2.80 30.16
C LYS A 331 -3.57 -2.88 31.20
N SER A 332 -4.62 -3.67 30.92
CA SER A 332 -5.71 -3.93 31.86
C SER A 332 -5.22 -4.59 33.15
N GLU A 333 -4.33 -5.58 33.05
CA GLU A 333 -3.74 -6.25 34.20
C GLU A 333 -3.02 -5.25 35.13
N VAL A 334 -2.21 -4.37 34.55
CA VAL A 334 -1.51 -3.32 35.29
C VAL A 334 -2.50 -2.35 35.96
N GLN A 335 -3.50 -1.88 35.17
CA GLN A 335 -4.51 -0.96 35.70
C GLN A 335 -5.32 -1.55 36.85
N GLU A 336 -5.73 -2.80 36.75
CA GLU A 336 -6.43 -3.51 37.82
C GLU A 336 -5.58 -3.59 39.08
N GLY A 337 -4.28 -3.88 38.91
CA GLY A 337 -3.35 -3.92 40.02
C GLY A 337 -3.16 -2.58 40.73
N LEU A 338 -3.03 -1.50 39.93
CA LEU A 338 -2.89 -0.13 40.49
C LEU A 338 -4.18 0.35 41.18
N ILE A 339 -5.34 0.06 40.61
CA ILE A 339 -6.63 0.39 41.24
C ILE A 339 -6.77 -0.36 42.58
N LYS A 340 -6.48 -1.65 42.59
CA LYS A 340 -6.54 -2.46 43.82
C LYS A 340 -5.50 -1.99 44.82
N ALA A 341 -4.30 -1.60 44.37
CA ALA A 341 -3.28 -1.04 45.26
C ALA A 341 -3.73 0.26 45.92
N CYS A 342 -4.44 1.14 45.20
CA CYS A 342 -5.01 2.37 45.75
C CYS A 342 -6.04 2.07 46.82
N ASP A 343 -6.82 1.00 46.72
CA ASP A 343 -7.79 0.59 47.73
C ASP A 343 -7.13 0.10 49.03
N VAL A 344 -5.93 -0.44 48.95
CA VAL A 344 -5.16 -0.97 50.08
C VAL A 344 -3.83 -0.23 50.29
N ILE A 345 -3.81 1.05 49.95
CA ILE A 345 -2.56 1.81 49.89
C ILE A 345 -1.85 1.90 51.21
N ASP A 346 -2.58 2.03 52.30
CA ASP A 346 -1.96 2.09 53.65
C ASP A 346 -1.22 0.79 53.97
N LEU A 347 -1.78 -0.34 53.60
CA LEU A 347 -1.12 -1.64 53.77
C LEU A 347 0.14 -1.75 52.92
N ILE A 348 0.07 -1.27 51.67
CA ILE A 348 1.24 -1.30 50.77
C ILE A 348 2.36 -0.40 51.29
N ILE A 349 2.04 0.79 51.79
CA ILE A 349 3.01 1.70 52.39
C ILE A 349 3.66 1.01 53.60
N GLU A 350 2.88 0.34 54.44
CA GLU A 350 3.38 -0.41 55.58
C GLU A 350 4.35 -1.52 55.16
N ILE A 351 4.01 -2.28 54.11
CA ILE A 351 4.88 -3.30 53.54
C ILE A 351 6.19 -2.69 53.03
N LEU A 352 6.12 -1.60 52.28
CA LEU A 352 7.32 -0.95 51.75
C LEU A 352 8.23 -0.40 52.84
N ARG A 353 7.66 0.21 53.88
CA ARG A 353 8.42 0.77 54.98
C ARG A 353 8.97 -0.30 55.91
N GLY A 354 8.31 -1.43 56.01
CA GLY A 354 8.74 -2.55 56.83
C GLY A 354 9.69 -3.52 56.12
N SER A 355 9.88 -3.42 54.84
CA SER A 355 10.73 -4.29 54.03
C SER A 355 12.20 -3.84 54.08
N LYS A 356 13.13 -4.79 54.06
CA LYS A 356 14.57 -4.52 54.02
C LYS A 356 15.10 -4.38 52.61
N SER A 357 14.37 -4.89 51.60
CA SER A 357 14.76 -4.85 50.21
C SER A 357 13.53 -4.80 49.30
N VAL A 358 13.74 -4.36 48.06
CA VAL A 358 12.70 -4.40 47.03
C VAL A 358 12.25 -5.84 46.74
N LYS A 359 13.17 -6.80 46.83
CA LYS A 359 12.87 -8.22 46.63
C LYS A 359 11.86 -8.73 47.66
N ASP A 360 12.02 -8.37 48.94
CA ASP A 360 11.11 -8.78 50.02
C ASP A 360 9.73 -8.13 49.85
N ALA A 361 9.68 -6.86 49.46
CA ALA A 361 8.43 -6.17 49.18
C ALA A 361 7.69 -6.81 48.01
N ARG A 362 8.39 -7.13 46.94
CA ARG A 362 7.82 -7.80 45.77
C ARG A 362 7.27 -9.19 46.12
N ALA A 363 8.03 -9.98 46.88
CA ALA A 363 7.62 -11.31 47.33
C ALA A 363 6.33 -11.25 48.15
N CYS A 364 6.18 -10.24 48.99
CA CYS A 364 4.94 -10.02 49.72
C CYS A 364 3.77 -9.66 48.81
N LEU A 365 3.97 -8.75 47.89
CA LEU A 365 2.91 -8.32 46.95
C LEU A 365 2.44 -9.49 46.06
N VAL A 366 3.35 -10.32 45.58
CA VAL A 366 3.05 -11.40 44.65
C VAL A 366 2.55 -12.67 45.37
N ASN A 367 3.23 -13.08 46.42
CA ASN A 367 3.00 -14.37 47.08
C ASN A 367 2.50 -14.27 48.50
N GLY A 368 2.39 -13.08 49.07
CA GLY A 368 1.99 -12.88 50.44
C GLY A 368 3.07 -13.30 51.44
N GLU A 369 4.34 -13.29 51.07
CA GLU A 369 5.46 -13.62 51.98
C GLU A 369 5.72 -12.49 52.96
N THR A 370 5.51 -12.72 54.23
CA THR A 370 5.57 -11.70 55.29
C THR A 370 6.75 -11.83 56.24
N GLU A 371 7.57 -12.89 56.14
CA GLU A 371 8.60 -13.25 57.09
C GLU A 371 9.69 -12.18 57.29
N ASN A 372 10.08 -11.50 56.24
CA ASN A 372 11.15 -10.51 56.24
C ASN A 372 10.65 -9.08 56.35
N ILE A 373 9.38 -8.87 56.69
CA ILE A 373 8.74 -7.57 56.74
C ILE A 373 8.25 -7.28 58.16
N LYS A 374 8.53 -6.07 58.62
CA LYS A 374 8.08 -5.59 59.92
C LYS A 374 6.72 -4.93 59.79
N PHE A 375 5.69 -5.51 60.40
CA PHE A 375 4.34 -4.99 60.44
C PHE A 375 4.01 -4.27 61.72
N LYS A 376 3.09 -3.31 61.66
CA LYS A 376 2.61 -2.55 62.82
C LYS A 376 1.63 -3.36 63.69
N SER A 377 0.93 -4.34 63.10
CA SER A 377 -0.05 -5.16 63.81
C SER A 377 -0.14 -6.56 63.18
N ALA A 378 -0.67 -7.51 63.96
CA ALA A 378 -0.95 -8.87 63.51
C ALA A 378 -2.03 -8.88 62.40
N ILE A 379 -2.96 -7.92 62.41
CA ILE A 379 -4.02 -7.78 61.40
C ILE A 379 -3.41 -7.39 60.06
N SER A 380 -2.53 -6.40 60.05
CA SER A 380 -1.81 -5.98 58.82
C SER A 380 -1.02 -7.14 58.22
N LYS A 381 -0.33 -7.93 59.06
CA LYS A 381 0.42 -9.10 58.61
C LYS A 381 -0.50 -10.13 57.93
N LYS A 382 -1.67 -10.40 58.52
CA LYS A 382 -2.66 -11.33 57.96
C LYS A 382 -3.20 -10.82 56.62
N MET A 383 -3.49 -9.53 56.53
CA MET A 383 -3.97 -8.92 55.30
C MET A 383 -2.92 -8.98 54.19
N ALA A 384 -1.66 -8.71 54.53
CA ALA A 384 -0.55 -8.77 53.60
C ALA A 384 -0.30 -10.19 53.08
N ALA A 385 -0.50 -11.21 53.95
CA ALA A 385 -0.37 -12.61 53.56
C ALA A 385 -1.40 -13.06 52.50
N MET A 386 -2.47 -12.30 52.34
CA MET A 386 -3.53 -12.58 51.36
C MET A 386 -3.29 -11.93 50.01
N LEU A 387 -2.29 -11.09 49.86
CA LEU A 387 -2.00 -10.39 48.62
C LEU A 387 -1.50 -11.35 47.54
N ARG A 388 -2.03 -11.19 46.33
CA ARG A 388 -1.67 -12.00 45.16
C ARG A 388 -1.68 -11.15 43.89
N PHE A 389 -0.85 -10.11 43.87
CA PHE A 389 -0.62 -9.36 42.65
C PHE A 389 0.21 -10.19 41.67
N THR A 390 0.07 -9.94 40.39
CA THR A 390 0.98 -10.53 39.40
C THR A 390 2.35 -9.84 39.48
N GLU A 391 3.40 -10.46 38.90
CA GLU A 391 4.72 -9.85 38.83
C GLU A 391 4.67 -8.50 38.12
N ARG A 392 3.90 -8.41 37.07
CA ARG A 392 3.73 -7.18 36.28
C ARG A 392 3.02 -6.08 37.07
N GLN A 393 1.99 -6.45 37.84
CA GLN A 393 1.28 -5.54 38.74
C GLN A 393 2.20 -5.07 39.88
N ALA A 394 2.97 -5.96 40.48
CA ALA A 394 3.90 -5.62 41.53
C ALA A 394 4.97 -4.64 41.06
N THR A 395 5.51 -4.83 39.87
CA THR A 395 6.45 -3.88 39.24
C THR A 395 5.84 -2.50 39.10
N ALA A 396 4.62 -2.43 38.59
CA ALA A 396 3.90 -1.16 38.42
C ALA A 396 3.62 -0.46 39.75
N ILE A 397 3.27 -1.21 40.78
CA ILE A 397 3.04 -0.69 42.16
C ILE A 397 4.34 -0.12 42.73
N LEU A 398 5.44 -0.85 42.62
CA LEU A 398 6.74 -0.43 43.14
C LEU A 398 7.30 0.80 42.43
N GLU A 399 6.96 0.99 41.18
CA GLU A 399 7.38 2.13 40.36
C GLU A 399 6.36 3.27 40.33
N MET A 400 5.26 3.16 41.10
CA MET A 400 4.19 4.15 41.09
C MET A 400 4.66 5.48 41.68
N ARG A 401 4.33 6.56 41.01
CA ARG A 401 4.65 7.92 41.50
C ARG A 401 3.63 8.36 42.56
N LEU A 402 4.10 9.08 43.57
CA LEU A 402 3.26 9.51 44.69
C LEU A 402 2.06 10.35 44.30
N TYR A 403 2.16 11.18 43.26
CA TYR A 403 1.05 12.02 42.81
C TYR A 403 -0.16 11.22 42.29
N ARG A 404 0.06 9.94 41.94
CA ARG A 404 -1.03 9.04 41.54
C ARG A 404 -2.03 8.74 42.63
N LEU A 405 -1.67 9.04 43.87
CA LEU A 405 -2.53 8.84 45.04
C LEU A 405 -3.55 9.96 45.24
N ILE A 406 -3.48 11.04 44.46
CA ILE A 406 -4.46 12.12 44.47
C ILE A 406 -5.79 11.59 43.94
N GLY A 407 -6.91 11.96 44.57
CA GLY A 407 -8.23 11.43 44.23
C GLY A 407 -8.62 11.60 42.75
N LEU A 408 -8.26 12.74 42.12
CA LEU A 408 -8.52 12.98 40.70
C LEU A 408 -7.72 12.02 39.80
N GLU A 409 -6.50 11.66 40.20
CA GLU A 409 -5.66 10.70 39.46
C GLU A 409 -6.21 9.27 39.56
N ILE A 410 -6.81 8.92 40.69
CA ILE A 410 -7.47 7.62 40.89
C ILE A 410 -8.69 7.53 39.97
N GLU A 411 -9.50 8.59 39.91
CA GLU A 411 -10.65 8.64 39.00
C GLU A 411 -10.22 8.57 37.54
N ALA A 412 -9.14 9.25 37.14
CA ALA A 412 -8.57 9.20 35.81
C ALA A 412 -8.11 7.78 35.47
N LEU A 413 -7.46 7.09 36.40
CA LEU A 413 -7.03 5.70 36.26
C LEU A 413 -8.21 4.76 36.04
N GLN A 414 -9.30 4.93 36.78
CA GLN A 414 -10.53 4.15 36.61
C GLN A 414 -11.16 4.38 35.23
N LYS A 415 -11.21 5.62 34.76
CA LYS A 415 -11.70 5.95 33.40
C LYS A 415 -10.83 5.35 32.30
N GLU A 416 -9.51 5.43 32.44
CA GLU A 416 -8.59 4.79 31.52
C GLU A 416 -8.82 3.27 31.47
N HIS A 417 -9.06 2.66 32.61
CA HIS A 417 -9.33 1.23 32.70
C HIS A 417 -10.65 0.85 32.02
N GLU A 418 -11.70 1.63 32.22
CA GLU A 418 -12.98 1.43 31.53
C GLU A 418 -12.80 1.46 30.02
N LYS A 419 -12.01 2.41 29.51
CA LYS A 419 -11.72 2.52 28.08
C LYS A 419 -10.89 1.32 27.59
N THR A 420 -9.93 0.85 28.39
CA THR A 420 -9.16 -0.35 28.08
C THR A 420 -10.06 -1.57 27.95
N LEU A 421 -11.03 -1.73 28.86
CA LEU A 421 -12.00 -2.84 28.80
C LEU A 421 -12.91 -2.74 27.57
N GLU A 422 -13.31 -1.54 27.18
CA GLU A 422 -14.06 -1.31 25.94
C GLU A 422 -13.24 -1.73 24.72
N ASN A 423 -11.96 -1.36 24.67
CA ASN A 423 -11.06 -1.76 23.58
C ASN A 423 -10.88 -3.27 23.52
N ILE A 424 -10.73 -3.92 24.67
CA ILE A 424 -10.63 -5.39 24.76
C ILE A 424 -11.88 -6.03 24.19
N ALA A 425 -13.08 -5.58 24.59
CA ALA A 425 -14.35 -6.09 24.08
C ALA A 425 -14.45 -5.90 22.57
N ARG A 426 -14.04 -4.76 22.06
CA ARG A 426 -14.05 -4.46 20.62
C ARG A 426 -13.10 -5.39 19.86
N TYR A 427 -11.88 -5.59 20.35
CA TYR A 427 -10.90 -6.46 19.69
C TYR A 427 -11.33 -7.93 19.73
N GLU A 428 -11.90 -8.38 20.84
CA GLU A 428 -12.46 -9.73 20.93
C GLU A 428 -13.62 -9.94 19.94
N ASP A 429 -14.50 -8.94 19.80
CA ASP A 429 -15.58 -8.98 18.83
C ASP A 429 -15.06 -9.10 17.40
N ILE A 430 -14.07 -8.27 17.03
CA ILE A 430 -13.45 -8.32 15.69
C ILE A 430 -12.82 -9.68 15.43
N LEU A 431 -12.13 -10.25 16.43
CA LEU A 431 -11.45 -11.55 16.28
C LEU A 431 -12.42 -12.74 16.23
N ASN A 432 -13.55 -12.65 16.91
CA ASN A 432 -14.48 -13.76 17.07
C ASN A 432 -15.67 -13.74 16.10
N ASN A 433 -15.93 -12.60 15.44
CA ASN A 433 -17.04 -12.42 14.53
C ASN A 433 -16.57 -12.03 13.14
N TYR A 434 -16.82 -12.90 12.17
CA TYR A 434 -16.44 -12.67 10.77
C TYR A 434 -16.98 -11.32 10.25
N ASP A 435 -18.26 -11.03 10.52
CA ASP A 435 -18.88 -9.79 10.03
C ASP A 435 -18.24 -8.53 10.63
N SER A 436 -17.83 -8.59 11.88
CA SER A 436 -17.12 -7.47 12.53
C SER A 436 -15.75 -7.24 11.90
N MET A 437 -14.99 -8.30 11.63
CA MET A 437 -13.69 -8.19 10.96
C MET A 437 -13.84 -7.74 9.52
N ALA A 438 -14.78 -8.30 8.78
CA ALA A 438 -15.10 -7.86 7.42
C ALA A 438 -15.50 -6.38 7.38
N GLY A 439 -16.29 -5.93 8.35
CA GLY A 439 -16.69 -4.54 8.49
C GLY A 439 -15.51 -3.59 8.65
N VAL A 440 -14.55 -3.93 9.49
CA VAL A 440 -13.33 -3.13 9.69
C VAL A 440 -12.50 -3.07 8.40
N ILE A 441 -12.33 -4.19 7.72
CA ILE A 441 -11.59 -4.25 6.45
C ILE A 441 -12.28 -3.37 5.40
N MET A 442 -13.61 -3.44 5.29
CA MET A 442 -14.37 -2.63 4.33
C MET A 442 -14.32 -1.13 4.65
N GLU A 443 -14.35 -0.75 5.93
CA GLU A 443 -14.19 0.65 6.33
C GLU A 443 -12.82 1.20 5.93
N GLU A 444 -11.76 0.43 6.12
CA GLU A 444 -10.41 0.81 5.68
C GLU A 444 -10.37 1.00 4.16
N LEU A 445 -10.95 0.08 3.40
CA LEU A 445 -11.03 0.18 1.94
C LEU A 445 -11.77 1.45 1.50
N ASP A 446 -12.88 1.78 2.14
CA ASP A 446 -13.64 3.00 1.85
C ASP A 446 -12.83 4.25 2.14
N SER A 447 -12.05 4.25 3.21
CA SER A 447 -11.16 5.38 3.55
C SER A 447 -10.08 5.59 2.48
N TYR A 448 -9.48 4.51 1.97
CA TYR A 448 -8.48 4.59 0.90
C TYR A 448 -9.10 5.05 -0.41
N LYS A 449 -10.29 4.57 -0.74
CA LYS A 449 -11.04 5.01 -1.91
C LYS A 449 -11.30 6.53 -1.86
N LYS A 450 -11.73 7.02 -0.71
CA LYS A 450 -12.04 8.45 -0.51
C LYS A 450 -10.79 9.32 -0.62
N GLU A 451 -9.69 8.90 -0.02
CA GLU A 451 -8.46 9.69 0.05
C GLU A 451 -7.63 9.63 -1.23
N PHE A 452 -7.45 8.43 -1.79
CA PHE A 452 -6.53 8.18 -2.88
C PHE A 452 -7.21 7.94 -4.23
N GLY A 453 -8.51 7.75 -4.26
CA GLY A 453 -9.25 7.53 -5.50
C GLY A 453 -9.27 8.77 -6.38
N ARG A 454 -9.17 8.55 -7.70
CA ARG A 454 -9.30 9.62 -8.69
C ARG A 454 -10.75 10.11 -8.72
N LYS A 455 -10.93 11.42 -8.62
CA LYS A 455 -12.24 12.09 -8.69
C LYS A 455 -12.72 12.25 -10.13
#